data_11b0583f3af36b60e0e7a132388497f6
#
_entry.id   11b0583f3af36b60e0e7a132388497f6
#
_cell.length_a   1.000
_cell.length_b   1.000
_cell.length_c   1.000
_cell.angle_alpha   90.00
_cell.angle_beta   90.00
_cell.angle_gamma   90.00
#
_symmetry.space_group_name_H-M   'P 1'
#
loop_
_entity.id
_entity.type
_entity.pdbx_description
1 polymer ?
#
loop_
_entity_poly.entity_id
_entity_poly.type
_entity_poly.pdbx_seq_one_letter_code
_entity_poly.pdbx_strand_id
1 'polypeptide(L)'
;MSNEINSKLLLKGVMFRDILLLPPRVALEFVLECSDRNIKLLGFDGFRLLPEGQRQPIIEDSLNLSAEPFLNCNQPEGISIAKLFIEERLEKDIFFEMVTE
;
A
#
# COMPACT_ATOMS: atom_id res chain seq x y z
N MET A 1 11.33 16.96 0.83
CA MET A 1 11.89 15.93 1.67
C MET A 1 12.25 14.72 0.86
N SER A 2 13.37 14.12 1.15
CA SER A 2 13.91 13.03 0.33
C SER A 2 13.06 11.77 0.36
N ASN A 3 12.25 11.59 1.40
CA ASN A 3 11.42 10.40 1.56
C ASN A 3 10.02 10.53 0.97
N GLU A 4 9.71 11.68 0.42
CA GLU A 4 8.37 11.88 -0.09
C GLU A 4 8.15 11.17 -1.40
N ILE A 5 7.04 10.46 -1.49
CA ILE A 5 6.57 9.88 -2.73
C ILE A 5 6.10 11.01 -3.62
N ASN A 6 6.20 10.82 -4.93
CA ASN A 6 5.77 11.79 -5.93
C ASN A 6 4.38 12.31 -5.60
N SER A 7 4.25 13.64 -5.49
CA SER A 7 2.98 14.27 -5.12
C SER A 7 1.86 13.97 -6.12
N LYS A 8 2.18 13.76 -7.39
CA LYS A 8 1.17 13.38 -8.39
C LYS A 8 0.56 12.02 -8.06
N LEU A 9 1.37 11.10 -7.56
CA LEU A 9 0.90 9.78 -7.16
C LEU A 9 -0.06 9.88 -5.98
N LEU A 10 0.29 10.69 -5.00
CA LEU A 10 -0.55 10.88 -3.81
C LEU A 10 -1.88 11.53 -4.16
N LEU A 11 -1.93 12.38 -5.17
CA LEU A 11 -3.17 13.02 -5.61
C LEU A 11 -4.15 12.03 -6.25
N LYS A 12 -3.70 10.85 -6.65
CA LYS A 12 -4.56 9.81 -7.22
C LYS A 12 -5.27 8.99 -6.14
N GLY A 13 -4.95 9.22 -4.88
CA GLY A 13 -5.57 8.53 -3.77
C GLY A 13 -6.85 9.21 -3.28
N VAL A 14 -7.50 8.56 -2.34
CA VAL A 14 -8.71 9.06 -1.71
C VAL A 14 -8.40 9.35 -0.25
N MET A 15 -8.68 10.58 0.20
CA MET A 15 -8.53 10.92 1.61
C MET A 15 -9.74 10.44 2.39
N PHE A 16 -9.50 9.64 3.40
CA PHE A 16 -10.52 9.23 4.36
C PHE A 16 -10.10 9.80 5.72
N ARG A 17 -10.73 10.92 6.10
CA ARG A 17 -10.33 11.70 7.25
C ARG A 17 -8.87 12.14 7.06
N ASP A 18 -7.95 11.70 7.91
CA ASP A 18 -6.53 12.04 7.81
C ASP A 18 -5.71 10.95 7.15
N ILE A 19 -6.34 9.93 6.60
CA ILE A 19 -5.67 8.76 6.04
C ILE A 19 -5.82 8.77 4.53
N LEU A 20 -4.70 8.65 3.83
CA LEU A 20 -4.70 8.53 2.37
C LEU A 20 -4.85 7.07 1.99
N LEU A 21 -5.89 6.78 1.22
CA LEU A 21 -6.17 5.43 0.71
C LEU A 21 -5.94 5.40 -0.79
N LEU A 22 -5.23 4.39 -1.26
CA LEU A 22 -4.85 4.25 -2.67
C LEU A 22 -5.58 3.05 -3.29
N PRO A 23 -6.21 3.23 -4.46
CA PRO A 23 -6.74 2.08 -5.20
C PRO A 23 -5.58 1.18 -5.65
N PRO A 24 -5.86 -0.09 -6.02
CA PRO A 24 -4.78 -1.06 -6.27
C PRO A 24 -3.76 -0.60 -7.30
N ARG A 25 -4.17 0.00 -8.41
CA ARG A 25 -3.22 0.45 -9.44
C ARG A 25 -2.29 1.53 -8.93
N VAL A 26 -2.81 2.45 -8.11
CA VAL A 26 -2.01 3.52 -7.53
C VAL A 26 -1.13 2.96 -6.42
N ALA A 27 -1.63 2.00 -5.64
CA ALA A 27 -0.82 1.33 -4.63
C ALA A 27 0.38 0.62 -5.27
N LEU A 28 0.17 0.00 -6.44
CA LEU A 28 1.27 -0.63 -7.17
C LEU A 28 2.32 0.39 -7.58
N GLU A 29 1.90 1.55 -8.09
CA GLU A 29 2.82 2.64 -8.41
C GLU A 29 3.60 3.09 -7.17
N PHE A 30 2.93 3.14 -6.02
CA PHE A 30 3.54 3.51 -4.75
C PHE A 30 4.65 2.52 -4.38
N VAL A 31 4.38 1.22 -4.52
CA VAL A 31 5.36 0.18 -4.24
C VAL A 31 6.60 0.33 -5.13
N LEU A 32 6.39 0.61 -6.42
CA LEU A 32 7.48 0.81 -7.36
C LEU A 32 8.29 2.08 -7.01
N GLU A 33 7.61 3.14 -6.57
CA GLU A 33 8.29 4.35 -6.11
C GLU A 33 9.14 4.09 -4.87
N CYS A 34 8.64 3.27 -3.95
CA CYS A 34 9.43 2.88 -2.78
C CYS A 34 10.72 2.19 -3.19
N SER A 35 10.64 1.31 -4.20
CA SER A 35 11.81 0.64 -4.72
C SER A 35 12.81 1.65 -5.33
N ASP A 36 12.31 2.54 -6.18
CA ASP A 36 13.14 3.52 -6.88
C ASP A 36 13.83 4.49 -5.91
N ARG A 37 13.15 4.87 -4.84
CA ARG A 37 13.66 5.84 -3.87
C ARG A 37 14.30 5.19 -2.66
N ASN A 38 14.38 3.87 -2.66
CA ASN A 38 14.95 3.10 -1.54
C ASN A 38 14.24 3.43 -0.23
N ILE A 39 12.92 3.55 -0.28
CA ILE A 39 12.08 3.74 0.90
C ILE A 39 11.62 2.36 1.36
N LYS A 40 11.83 2.06 2.64
CA LYS A 40 11.47 0.74 3.16
C LYS A 40 9.96 0.64 3.33
N LEU A 41 9.35 -0.27 2.60
CA LEU A 41 7.93 -0.57 2.71
C LEU A 41 7.73 -1.55 3.87
N LEU A 42 6.89 -1.19 4.83
CA LEU A 42 6.57 -2.05 5.97
C LEU A 42 5.33 -2.89 5.73
N GLY A 43 4.49 -2.48 4.79
CA GLY A 43 3.28 -3.21 4.47
C GLY A 43 2.16 -2.27 4.06
N PHE A 44 0.95 -2.80 4.07
CA PHE A 44 -0.24 -2.01 3.79
C PHE A 44 -1.48 -2.73 4.32
N ASP A 45 -2.50 -1.95 4.61
CA ASP A 45 -3.79 -2.47 5.07
C ASP A 45 -4.83 -2.22 3.99
N GLY A 46 -5.59 -3.26 3.66
CA GLY A 46 -6.67 -3.19 2.71
C GLY A 46 -7.98 -2.77 3.37
N PHE A 47 -8.74 -1.94 2.67
CA PHE A 47 -10.03 -1.44 3.17
C PHE A 47 -11.05 -1.42 2.06
N ARG A 48 -12.30 -1.64 2.44
CA ARG A 48 -13.46 -1.35 1.60
C ARG A 48 -14.10 -0.07 2.12
N LEU A 49 -14.38 0.86 1.22
CA LEU A 49 -15.11 2.07 1.60
C LEU A 49 -16.59 1.78 1.59
N LEU A 50 -17.25 2.12 2.69
CA LEU A 50 -18.68 1.91 2.88
C LEU A 50 -19.42 3.23 2.74
N PRO A 51 -20.75 3.18 2.49
CA PRO A 51 -21.56 4.39 2.52
C PRO A 51 -21.42 5.14 3.83
N GLU A 52 -21.72 6.43 3.82
CA GLU A 52 -21.70 7.29 5.00
C GLU A 52 -20.32 7.53 5.58
N GLY A 53 -19.28 7.42 4.74
CA GLY A 53 -17.94 7.76 5.16
C GLY A 53 -17.31 6.77 6.13
N GLN A 54 -17.73 5.51 6.08
CA GLN A 54 -17.12 4.45 6.89
C GLN A 54 -16.16 3.63 6.05
N ARG A 55 -15.23 2.95 6.71
CA ARG A 55 -14.32 2.02 6.06
C ARG A 55 -14.30 0.71 6.82
N GLN A 56 -14.11 -0.37 6.08
CA GLN A 56 -14.03 -1.71 6.65
C GLN A 56 -12.66 -2.30 6.35
N PRO A 57 -11.86 -2.62 7.39
CA PRO A 57 -10.57 -3.29 7.17
C PRO A 57 -10.81 -4.71 6.65
N ILE A 58 -9.93 -5.14 5.74
CA ILE A 58 -10.00 -6.47 5.13
C ILE A 58 -8.66 -7.16 5.37
N ILE A 59 -8.65 -8.13 6.27
CA ILE A 59 -7.42 -8.81 6.67
C ILE A 59 -6.80 -9.57 5.48
N GLU A 60 -7.62 -10.20 4.64
CA GLU A 60 -7.12 -10.96 3.49
C GLU A 60 -6.44 -10.09 2.45
N ASP A 61 -6.71 -8.79 2.46
CA ASP A 61 -6.13 -7.84 1.54
C ASP A 61 -5.08 -6.94 2.21
N SER A 62 -4.59 -7.38 3.37
CA SER A 62 -3.57 -6.64 4.12
C SER A 62 -2.26 -7.44 4.14
N LEU A 63 -1.13 -6.75 4.12
CA LEU A 63 0.18 -7.36 4.11
C LEU A 63 1.08 -6.67 5.12
N ASN A 64 1.71 -7.44 6.01
CA ASN A 64 2.64 -6.93 7.00
C ASN A 64 4.02 -7.53 6.75
N LEU A 65 4.91 -6.74 6.15
CA LEU A 65 6.27 -7.18 5.84
C LEU A 65 7.21 -7.08 7.04
N SER A 66 6.76 -6.49 8.14
CA SER A 66 7.56 -6.35 9.35
C SER A 66 7.27 -7.45 10.37
N ALA A 67 6.50 -8.48 10.00
CA ALA A 67 6.16 -9.60 10.85
C ALA A 67 6.39 -10.92 10.12
N GLU A 68 6.39 -12.03 10.87
CA GLU A 68 6.51 -13.35 10.25
C GLU A 68 5.35 -13.60 9.28
N PRO A 69 5.57 -14.29 8.16
CA PRO A 69 6.82 -14.97 7.77
C PRO A 69 7.82 -14.06 7.05
N PHE A 70 7.56 -12.76 6.94
CA PHE A 70 8.35 -11.86 6.10
C PHE A 70 9.40 -11.06 6.88
N LEU A 71 9.52 -11.28 8.18
CA LEU A 71 10.36 -10.47 9.06
C LEU A 71 11.81 -10.37 8.57
N ASN A 72 12.35 -11.43 7.98
CA ASN A 72 13.73 -11.47 7.54
C ASN A 72 13.92 -11.20 6.04
N CYS A 73 12.89 -10.77 5.35
CA CYS A 73 13.00 -10.41 3.95
C CYS A 73 13.79 -9.11 3.79
N ASN A 74 14.65 -9.07 2.78
CA ASN A 74 15.30 -7.81 2.43
C ASN A 74 14.34 -6.94 1.63
N GLN A 75 14.75 -5.71 1.34
CA GLN A 75 13.89 -4.76 0.64
C GLN A 75 13.46 -5.26 -0.76
N PRO A 76 14.36 -5.78 -1.62
CA PRO A 76 13.92 -6.30 -2.92
C PRO A 76 12.90 -7.44 -2.82
N GLU A 77 13.06 -8.32 -1.85
CA GLU A 77 12.11 -9.41 -1.62
C GLU A 77 10.76 -8.88 -1.17
N GLY A 78 10.75 -7.93 -0.23
CA GLY A 78 9.53 -7.30 0.25
C GLY A 78 8.78 -6.58 -0.87
N ILE A 79 9.49 -5.86 -1.73
CA ILE A 79 8.91 -5.19 -2.88
C ILE A 79 8.28 -6.20 -3.83
N SER A 80 8.96 -7.30 -4.11
CA SER A 80 8.43 -8.36 -4.99
C SER A 80 7.16 -8.98 -4.43
N ILE A 81 7.14 -9.25 -3.12
CA ILE A 81 5.98 -9.81 -2.45
C ILE A 81 4.80 -8.83 -2.53
N ALA A 82 5.05 -7.57 -2.22
CA ALA A 82 4.03 -6.53 -2.25
C ALA A 82 3.45 -6.35 -3.64
N LYS A 83 4.33 -6.34 -4.65
CA LYS A 83 3.93 -6.18 -6.05
C LYS A 83 2.99 -7.29 -6.47
N LEU A 84 3.37 -8.54 -6.23
CA LEU A 84 2.53 -9.69 -6.59
C LEU A 84 1.20 -9.65 -5.84
N PHE A 85 1.23 -9.30 -4.57
CA PHE A 85 0.03 -9.21 -3.74
C PHE A 85 -0.98 -8.23 -4.34
N ILE A 86 -0.50 -7.05 -4.72
CA ILE A 86 -1.36 -6.02 -5.30
C ILE A 86 -1.82 -6.41 -6.70
N GLU A 87 -0.94 -7.01 -7.51
CA GLU A 87 -1.27 -7.43 -8.88
C GLU A 87 -2.43 -8.42 -8.90
N GLU A 88 -2.54 -9.25 -7.89
CA GLU A 88 -3.66 -10.20 -7.77
C GLU A 88 -4.98 -9.51 -7.45
N ARG A 89 -4.94 -8.24 -7.09
CA ARG A 89 -6.10 -7.48 -6.61
C ARG A 89 -6.43 -6.24 -7.42
N LEU A 90 -5.84 -6.11 -8.62
CA LEU A 90 -6.01 -4.90 -9.43
C LEU A 90 -7.46 -4.58 -9.77
N GLU A 91 -8.30 -5.60 -9.91
CA GLU A 91 -9.70 -5.43 -10.28
C GLU A 91 -10.65 -5.42 -9.07
N LYS A 92 -10.12 -5.51 -7.85
CA LYS A 92 -10.94 -5.48 -6.66
C LYS A 92 -11.33 -4.03 -6.31
N ASP A 93 -12.52 -3.88 -5.78
CA ASP A 93 -13.03 -2.58 -5.31
C ASP A 93 -12.58 -2.35 -3.86
N ILE A 94 -11.29 -2.17 -3.69
CA ILE A 94 -10.65 -1.99 -2.38
C ILE A 94 -9.64 -0.85 -2.47
N PHE A 95 -9.20 -0.40 -1.30
CA PHE A 95 -8.18 0.65 -1.17
C PHE A 95 -7.13 0.20 -0.18
N PHE A 96 -5.93 0.74 -0.30
CA PHE A 96 -4.82 0.39 0.58
C PHE A 96 -4.30 1.63 1.31
N GLU A 97 -4.03 1.46 2.59
CA GLU A 97 -3.26 2.42 3.37
C GLU A 97 -1.83 1.90 3.43
N MET A 98 -0.90 2.61 2.79
CA MET A 98 0.50 2.18 2.70
C MET A 98 1.25 2.59 3.95
N VAL A 99 2.15 1.71 4.44
CA VAL A 99 2.94 1.96 5.63
C VAL A 99 4.42 1.84 5.27
N THR A 100 5.17 2.91 5.49
CA THR A 100 6.61 2.94 5.24
C THR A 100 7.37 3.33 6.51
N GLU A 101 8.64 3.00 6.50
CA GLU A 101 9.55 3.42 7.58
C GLU A 101 9.84 4.90 7.52
#